data_3dbf369f870b3d9beba1f3ec99462fa8
#
_entry.id   3dbf369f870b3d9beba1f3ec99462fa8
#
_cell.length_a   1.000
_cell.length_b   1.000
_cell.length_c   1.000
_cell.angle_alpha   90.00
_cell.angle_beta   90.00
_cell.angle_gamma   90.00
#
_symmetry.space_group_name_H-M   'P 1'
#
loop_
_entity.id
_entity.type
_entity.pdbx_description
1 polymer ?
#
loop_
_entity_poly.entity_id
_entity_poly.type
_entity_poly.pdbx_seq_one_letter_code
_entity_poly.pdbx_strand_id
1 'polypeptide(L)'
;MRERLTKNDVEKIQAEIEHRKLVERKELIEAVKEARSHGDLSENFEYHAAKKAKNQNESRIRYLERMLKTAEIVEDHSKEDEIGLNNTVELYCEDDDEVETYRIVTSVRGSSLNGLVSIESPIGKALLGHKEGERVYIKVN
;
A
#
# COMPACT_ATOMS: atom_id res chain seq x y z
N MET A 1 14.23 -4.65 5.32
CA MET A 1 13.31 -4.05 6.29
C MET A 1 11.95 -4.72 6.20
N ARG A 2 11.42 -5.14 7.33
CA ARG A 2 10.13 -5.83 7.38
C ARG A 2 8.99 -4.81 7.32
N GLU A 3 8.00 -5.08 6.49
CA GLU A 3 6.79 -4.28 6.44
C GLU A 3 5.90 -4.59 7.65
N ARG A 4 5.20 -3.58 8.15
CA ARG A 4 4.25 -3.72 9.26
C ARG A 4 2.84 -3.67 8.67
N LEU A 5 2.10 -4.77 8.83
CA LEU A 5 0.78 -4.92 8.23
C LEU A 5 -0.27 -5.21 9.30
N THR A 6 -1.47 -4.65 9.08
CA THR A 6 -2.64 -5.03 9.89
C THR A 6 -3.27 -6.28 9.28
N LYS A 7 -4.16 -6.93 10.02
CA LYS A 7 -4.93 -8.07 9.48
C LYS A 7 -5.70 -7.68 8.23
N ASN A 8 -6.27 -6.47 8.21
CA ASN A 8 -7.01 -5.98 7.05
C ASN A 8 -6.09 -5.81 5.85
N ASP A 9 -4.87 -5.32 6.05
CA ASP A 9 -3.87 -5.22 4.98
C ASP A 9 -3.53 -6.60 4.42
N VAL A 10 -3.35 -7.59 5.29
CA VAL A 10 -3.05 -8.97 4.89
C VAL A 10 -4.18 -9.53 4.02
N GLU A 11 -5.43 -9.33 4.43
CA GLU A 11 -6.60 -9.80 3.67
C GLU A 11 -6.66 -9.17 2.28
N LYS A 12 -6.38 -7.86 2.18
CA LYS A 12 -6.36 -7.16 0.89
C LYS A 12 -5.25 -7.67 -0.02
N ILE A 13 -4.06 -7.91 0.55
CA ILE A 13 -2.93 -8.44 -0.22
C ILE A 13 -3.22 -9.86 -0.70
N GLN A 14 -3.79 -10.69 0.15
CA GLN A 14 -4.18 -12.06 -0.22
C GLN A 14 -5.22 -12.06 -1.34
N ALA A 15 -6.20 -11.14 -1.26
CA ALA A 15 -7.21 -11.01 -2.31
C ALA A 15 -6.59 -10.57 -3.64
N GLU A 16 -5.62 -9.66 -3.61
CA GLU A 16 -4.92 -9.23 -4.82
C GLU A 16 -4.13 -10.38 -5.44
N ILE A 17 -3.41 -11.15 -4.61
CA ILE A 17 -2.64 -12.31 -5.07
C ILE A 17 -3.57 -13.32 -5.75
N GLU A 18 -4.69 -13.62 -5.11
CA GLU A 18 -5.66 -14.58 -5.63
C GLU A 18 -6.22 -14.12 -6.98
N HIS A 19 -6.62 -12.85 -7.08
CA HIS A 19 -7.12 -12.28 -8.33
C HIS A 19 -6.08 -12.35 -9.44
N ARG A 20 -4.82 -12.01 -9.13
CA ARG A 20 -3.74 -12.06 -10.12
C ARG A 20 -3.42 -13.47 -10.59
N LYS A 21 -3.55 -14.47 -9.71
CA LYS A 21 -3.32 -15.87 -10.07
C LYS A 21 -4.48 -16.50 -10.82
N LEU A 22 -5.71 -16.25 -10.36
CA LEU A 22 -6.90 -16.91 -10.90
C LEU A 22 -7.51 -16.20 -12.11
N VAL A 23 -7.40 -14.89 -12.19
CA VAL A 23 -8.02 -14.10 -13.25
C VAL A 23 -6.97 -13.48 -14.18
N GLU A 24 -6.13 -12.59 -13.68
CA GLU A 24 -5.20 -11.84 -14.53
C GLU A 24 -4.16 -12.71 -15.22
N ARG A 25 -3.59 -13.68 -14.52
CA ARG A 25 -2.61 -14.60 -15.10
C ARG A 25 -3.20 -15.35 -16.30
N LYS A 26 -4.42 -15.83 -16.14
CA LYS A 26 -5.11 -16.57 -17.18
C LYS A 26 -5.37 -15.70 -18.41
N GLU A 27 -5.86 -14.49 -18.19
CA GLU A 27 -6.12 -13.54 -19.29
C GLU A 27 -4.84 -13.14 -20.02
N LEU A 28 -3.76 -12.95 -19.27
CA LEU A 28 -2.46 -12.56 -19.84
C LEU A 28 -1.83 -13.70 -20.64
N ILE A 29 -1.97 -14.94 -20.19
CA ILE A 29 -1.52 -16.12 -20.94
C ILE A 29 -2.26 -16.21 -22.27
N GLU A 30 -3.57 -16.02 -22.25
CA GLU A 30 -4.38 -16.02 -23.46
C GLU A 30 -3.99 -14.88 -24.40
N ALA A 31 -3.71 -13.69 -23.86
CA ALA A 31 -3.27 -12.55 -24.66
C ALA A 31 -1.94 -12.83 -25.37
N VAL A 32 -1.00 -13.51 -24.70
CA VAL A 32 0.28 -13.90 -25.31
C VAL A 32 0.04 -14.90 -26.44
N LYS A 33 -0.81 -15.90 -26.22
CA LYS A 33 -1.15 -16.91 -27.24
C LYS A 33 -1.77 -16.26 -28.46
N GLU A 34 -2.72 -15.36 -28.27
CA GLU A 34 -3.38 -14.66 -29.35
C GLU A 34 -2.39 -13.82 -30.14
N ALA A 35 -1.54 -13.06 -29.46
CA ALA A 35 -0.55 -12.22 -30.11
C ALA A 35 0.45 -13.05 -30.94
N ARG A 36 0.82 -14.24 -30.46
CA ARG A 36 1.70 -15.16 -31.21
C ARG A 36 1.11 -15.60 -32.53
N SER A 37 -0.21 -15.73 -32.58
CA SER A 37 -0.89 -16.16 -33.79
C SER A 37 -0.88 -15.13 -34.92
N HIS A 38 -0.51 -13.88 -34.61
CA HIS A 38 -0.58 -12.76 -35.57
C HIS A 38 0.67 -12.55 -36.40
N GLY A 39 1.67 -13.44 -36.33
CA GLY A 39 2.81 -13.39 -37.24
C GLY A 39 4.18 -13.47 -36.59
N ASP A 40 5.17 -12.82 -37.26
CA ASP A 40 6.57 -12.85 -36.85
C ASP A 40 6.77 -12.23 -35.48
N LEU A 41 7.33 -13.02 -34.54
CA LEU A 41 7.52 -12.61 -33.14
C LEU A 41 8.53 -11.48 -33.01
N SER A 42 9.52 -11.39 -33.89
CA SER A 42 10.59 -10.37 -33.76
C SER A 42 10.07 -8.95 -34.01
N GLU A 43 9.03 -8.79 -34.83
CA GLU A 43 8.42 -7.50 -35.15
C GLU A 43 7.01 -7.35 -34.59
N ASN A 44 6.55 -8.30 -33.79
CA ASN A 44 5.20 -8.30 -33.26
C ASN A 44 5.13 -7.53 -31.94
N PHE A 45 4.75 -6.25 -32.04
CA PHE A 45 4.61 -5.38 -30.88
C PHE A 45 3.53 -5.85 -29.90
N GLU A 46 2.46 -6.47 -30.41
CA GLU A 46 1.40 -7.01 -29.56
C GLU A 46 1.94 -8.15 -28.68
N TYR A 47 2.75 -9.02 -29.28
CA TYR A 47 3.39 -10.12 -28.56
C TYR A 47 4.32 -9.59 -27.46
N HIS A 48 5.18 -8.62 -27.78
CA HIS A 48 6.10 -8.06 -26.80
C HIS A 48 5.38 -7.35 -25.67
N ALA A 49 4.33 -6.60 -25.97
CA ALA A 49 3.51 -5.93 -24.97
C ALA A 49 2.79 -6.94 -24.06
N ALA A 50 2.21 -7.98 -24.64
CA ALA A 50 1.50 -9.02 -23.88
C ALA A 50 2.46 -9.79 -22.97
N LYS A 51 3.66 -10.11 -23.47
CA LYS A 51 4.70 -10.80 -22.71
C LYS A 51 5.17 -9.93 -21.53
N LYS A 52 5.38 -8.65 -21.77
CA LYS A 52 5.77 -7.70 -20.72
C LYS A 52 4.70 -7.61 -19.62
N ALA A 53 3.43 -7.49 -20.01
CA ALA A 53 2.32 -7.43 -19.06
C ALA A 53 2.24 -8.69 -18.20
N LYS A 54 2.40 -9.86 -18.85
CA LYS A 54 2.43 -11.15 -18.14
C LYS A 54 3.56 -11.19 -17.13
N ASN A 55 4.76 -10.78 -17.52
CA ASN A 55 5.93 -10.78 -16.64
C ASN A 55 5.78 -9.80 -15.47
N GLN A 56 5.17 -8.65 -15.71
CA GLN A 56 4.87 -7.67 -14.65
C GLN A 56 3.89 -8.25 -13.63
N ASN A 57 2.88 -8.98 -14.09
CA ASN A 57 1.94 -9.61 -13.18
C ASN A 57 2.63 -10.67 -12.32
N GLU A 58 3.49 -11.51 -12.91
CA GLU A 58 4.26 -12.52 -12.16
C GLU A 58 5.19 -11.87 -11.14
N SER A 59 5.86 -10.77 -11.51
CA SER A 59 6.72 -10.03 -10.58
C SER A 59 5.94 -9.45 -9.41
N ARG A 60 4.74 -8.92 -9.67
CA ARG A 60 3.88 -8.37 -8.63
C ARG A 60 3.42 -9.46 -7.66
N ILE A 61 3.06 -10.63 -8.19
CA ILE A 61 2.67 -11.78 -7.35
C ILE A 61 3.82 -12.16 -6.43
N ARG A 62 5.04 -12.29 -6.97
CA ARG A 62 6.22 -12.65 -6.16
C ARG A 62 6.50 -11.60 -5.08
N TYR A 63 6.38 -10.34 -5.43
CA TYR A 63 6.58 -9.24 -4.49
C TYR A 63 5.58 -9.31 -3.33
N LEU A 64 4.29 -9.50 -3.65
CA LEU A 64 3.23 -9.58 -2.63
C LEU A 64 3.37 -10.82 -1.75
N GLU A 65 3.71 -11.95 -2.34
CA GLU A 65 3.94 -13.19 -1.58
C GLU A 65 5.11 -13.06 -0.61
N ARG A 66 6.18 -12.41 -1.06
CA ARG A 66 7.36 -12.15 -0.23
C ARG A 66 6.99 -11.21 0.92
N MET A 67 6.22 -10.17 0.64
CA MET A 67 5.76 -9.22 1.65
C MET A 67 4.97 -9.94 2.75
N LEU A 68 4.03 -10.81 2.39
CA LEU A 68 3.26 -11.58 3.37
C LEU A 68 4.14 -12.52 4.19
N LYS A 69 5.16 -13.10 3.56
CA LYS A 69 6.04 -14.04 4.23
C LYS A 69 6.92 -13.37 5.29
N THR A 70 7.34 -12.14 5.05
CA THR A 70 8.30 -11.42 5.90
C THR A 70 7.68 -10.33 6.77
N ALA A 71 6.41 -9.98 6.56
CA ALA A 71 5.75 -8.89 7.26
C ALA A 71 5.56 -9.18 8.74
N GLU A 72 5.59 -8.12 9.52
CA GLU A 72 5.21 -8.13 10.92
C GLU A 72 3.73 -7.73 11.02
N ILE A 73 2.91 -8.56 11.65
CA ILE A 73 1.50 -8.25 11.83
C ILE A 73 1.35 -7.37 13.07
N VAL A 74 0.75 -6.20 12.88
CA VAL A 74 0.52 -5.26 13.97
C VAL A 74 -0.96 -5.16 14.31
N GLU A 75 -1.24 -5.03 15.58
CA GLU A 75 -2.59 -4.82 16.08
C GLU A 75 -2.70 -3.40 16.60
N ASP A 76 -3.89 -2.83 16.47
CA ASP A 76 -4.15 -1.51 17.02
C ASP A 76 -4.61 -1.68 18.47
N HIS A 77 -3.75 -1.28 19.40
CA HIS A 77 -4.03 -1.35 20.83
C HIS A 77 -4.47 -0.01 21.41
N SER A 78 -4.74 0.98 20.56
CA SER A 78 -5.17 2.29 21.03
C SER A 78 -6.55 2.21 21.69
N LYS A 79 -6.74 3.06 22.70
CA LYS A 79 -8.04 3.19 23.35
C LYS A 79 -8.98 3.98 22.45
N GLU A 80 -10.29 3.92 22.75
CA GLU A 80 -11.32 4.57 21.93
C GLU A 80 -11.08 6.08 21.75
N ASP A 81 -10.56 6.75 22.77
CA ASP A 81 -10.28 8.18 22.74
C ASP A 81 -8.88 8.55 22.26
N GLU A 82 -8.08 7.57 21.86
CA GLU A 82 -6.70 7.77 21.38
C GLU A 82 -6.62 7.64 19.88
N ILE A 83 -5.64 8.34 19.29
CA ILE A 83 -5.36 8.22 17.87
C ILE A 83 -4.73 6.85 17.60
N GLY A 84 -5.40 6.05 16.77
CA GLY A 84 -4.94 4.73 16.39
C GLY A 84 -4.85 4.56 14.88
N LEU A 85 -4.57 3.34 14.46
CA LEU A 85 -4.49 2.99 13.02
C LEU A 85 -5.82 3.24 12.34
N ASN A 86 -5.76 3.79 11.14
CA ASN A 86 -6.92 4.10 10.28
C ASN A 86 -7.81 5.24 10.78
N ASN A 87 -7.40 5.93 11.83
CA ASN A 87 -8.11 7.13 12.29
C ASN A 87 -7.75 8.34 11.44
N THR A 88 -8.74 9.20 11.24
CA THR A 88 -8.54 10.48 10.56
C THR A 88 -8.40 11.57 11.63
N VAL A 89 -7.36 12.37 11.51
CA VAL A 89 -7.00 13.39 12.51
C VAL A 89 -6.88 14.76 11.85
N GLU A 90 -7.52 15.76 12.44
CA GLU A 90 -7.31 17.16 12.06
C GLU A 90 -6.25 17.76 12.97
N LEU A 91 -5.23 18.35 12.35
CA LEU A 91 -4.14 19.01 13.07
C LEU A 91 -4.18 20.51 12.83
N TYR A 92 -4.15 21.27 13.88
CA TYR A 92 -3.93 22.70 13.80
C TYR A 92 -2.43 22.98 13.94
N CYS A 93 -1.85 23.51 12.88
CA CYS A 93 -0.43 23.83 12.82
C CYS A 93 -0.23 25.28 13.27
N GLU A 94 0.22 25.48 14.50
CA GLU A 94 0.36 26.82 15.10
C GLU A 94 1.28 27.74 14.32
N ASP A 95 2.36 27.20 13.74
CA ASP A 95 3.35 27.99 13.01
C ASP A 95 2.77 28.62 11.74
N ASP A 96 1.90 27.88 11.04
CA ASP A 96 1.33 28.31 9.76
C ASP A 96 -0.11 28.79 9.86
N ASP A 97 -0.73 28.63 11.02
CA ASP A 97 -2.15 28.93 11.26
C ASP A 97 -3.04 28.22 10.23
N GLU A 98 -2.73 26.95 9.97
CA GLU A 98 -3.45 26.13 9.03
C GLU A 98 -3.94 24.82 9.69
N VAL A 99 -5.04 24.28 9.14
CA VAL A 99 -5.58 23.00 9.55
C VAL A 99 -5.27 21.97 8.45
N GLU A 100 -4.68 20.87 8.84
CA GLU A 100 -4.39 19.77 7.92
C GLU A 100 -5.07 18.50 8.42
N THR A 101 -5.57 17.69 7.50
CA THR A 101 -6.25 16.45 7.82
C THR A 101 -5.42 15.26 7.35
N TYR A 102 -5.17 14.33 8.26
CA TYR A 102 -4.38 13.13 7.96
C TYR A 102 -5.09 11.88 8.46
N ARG A 103 -4.86 10.80 7.75
CA ARG A 103 -5.29 9.47 8.18
C ARG A 103 -4.06 8.64 8.49
N ILE A 104 -4.03 8.03 9.66
CA ILE A 104 -2.89 7.23 10.12
C ILE A 104 -3.01 5.82 9.54
N VAL A 105 -2.00 5.39 8.79
CA VAL A 105 -2.00 4.09 8.12
C VAL A 105 -0.66 3.39 8.33
N THR A 106 -0.58 2.12 7.93
CA THR A 106 0.69 1.39 7.93
C THR A 106 1.60 1.92 6.81
N SER A 107 2.90 1.64 6.90
CA SER A 107 3.90 2.11 5.93
C SER A 107 3.57 1.71 4.47
N VAL A 108 2.95 0.55 4.28
CA VAL A 108 2.60 0.03 2.94
C VAL A 108 1.59 0.93 2.23
N ARG A 109 0.75 1.63 2.99
CA ARG A 109 -0.35 2.44 2.46
C ARG A 109 -0.10 3.94 2.56
N GLY A 110 1.02 4.34 3.15
CA GLY A 110 1.29 5.75 3.43
C GLY A 110 1.52 6.56 2.15
N SER A 111 0.84 7.71 2.04
CA SER A 111 1.06 8.70 1.00
C SER A 111 0.61 10.06 1.52
N SER A 112 1.57 10.95 1.78
CA SER A 112 1.28 12.28 2.32
C SER A 112 0.51 13.15 1.33
N LEU A 113 0.67 12.90 0.03
CA LEU A 113 -0.05 13.64 -1.02
C LEU A 113 -1.56 13.40 -0.97
N ASN A 114 -1.97 12.25 -0.47
CA ASN A 114 -3.40 11.88 -0.34
C ASN A 114 -3.91 12.04 1.09
N GLY A 115 -3.15 12.74 1.95
CA GLY A 115 -3.51 12.88 3.36
C GLY A 115 -3.28 11.63 4.18
N LEU A 116 -2.55 10.65 3.63
CA LEU A 116 -2.20 9.43 4.35
C LEU A 116 -0.81 9.58 4.99
N VAL A 117 -0.72 9.21 6.25
CA VAL A 117 0.52 9.31 7.01
C VAL A 117 0.85 7.95 7.63
N SER A 118 2.05 7.47 7.35
CA SER A 118 2.51 6.19 7.91
C SER A 118 2.76 6.31 9.41
N ILE A 119 2.47 5.24 10.14
CA ILE A 119 2.81 5.14 11.57
C ILE A 119 4.32 5.23 11.80
N GLU A 120 5.12 5.02 10.76
CA GLU A 120 6.59 5.10 10.86
C GLU A 120 7.14 6.48 10.53
N SER A 121 6.31 7.38 9.98
CA SER A 121 6.72 8.76 9.70
C SER A 121 6.83 9.57 10.99
N PRO A 122 7.58 10.69 10.98
CA PRO A 122 7.67 11.56 12.16
C PRO A 122 6.31 12.04 12.65
N ILE A 123 5.42 12.42 11.75
CA ILE A 123 4.06 12.86 12.09
C ILE A 123 3.25 11.72 12.69
N GLY A 124 3.26 10.55 12.05
CA GLY A 124 2.52 9.39 12.54
C GLY A 124 2.99 8.93 13.90
N LYS A 125 4.29 8.87 14.13
CA LYS A 125 4.87 8.49 15.42
C LYS A 125 4.50 9.48 16.52
N ALA A 126 4.47 10.78 16.20
CA ALA A 126 4.16 11.81 17.16
C ALA A 126 2.69 11.80 17.56
N LEU A 127 1.80 11.45 16.65
CA LEU A 127 0.35 11.49 16.89
C LEU A 127 -0.21 10.24 17.56
N LEU A 128 0.36 9.08 17.27
CA LEU A 128 -0.18 7.80 17.73
C LEU A 128 -0.26 7.74 19.26
N GLY A 129 -1.43 7.39 19.77
CA GLY A 129 -1.67 7.27 21.19
C GLY A 129 -2.09 8.58 21.89
N HIS A 130 -2.04 9.70 21.21
CA HIS A 130 -2.49 10.98 21.75
C HIS A 130 -4.00 11.15 21.64
N LYS A 131 -4.54 12.07 22.42
CA LYS A 131 -5.99 12.33 22.47
C LYS A 131 -6.31 13.67 21.82
N GLU A 132 -7.58 13.84 21.48
CA GLU A 132 -8.11 15.10 20.97
C GLU A 132 -7.81 16.24 21.96
N GLY A 133 -7.38 17.36 21.43
CA GLY A 133 -7.04 18.54 22.22
C GLY A 133 -5.63 18.59 22.75
N GLU A 134 -4.86 17.52 22.61
CA GLU A 134 -3.47 17.52 23.04
C GLU A 134 -2.56 18.28 22.07
N ARG A 135 -1.56 18.95 22.61
CA ARG A 135 -0.51 19.59 21.84
C ARG A 135 0.64 18.61 21.64
N VAL A 136 1.11 18.48 20.42
CA VAL A 136 2.18 17.55 20.07
C VAL A 136 3.29 18.32 19.36
N TYR A 137 4.54 18.02 19.69
CA TYR A 137 5.69 18.62 19.03
C TYR A 137 6.26 17.61 18.05
N ILE A 138 6.35 18.05 16.77
CA ILE A 138 6.85 17.20 15.70
C ILE A 138 8.17 17.79 15.20
N LYS A 139 9.21 16.96 15.26
CA LYS A 139 10.53 17.36 14.80
C LYS A 139 10.65 17.02 13.32
N VAL A 140 10.71 18.04 12.48
CA VAL A 140 10.85 17.87 11.02
C VAL A 140 12.26 18.32 10.65
N ASN A 141 13.01 17.41 10.02
CA ASN A 141 14.35 17.72 9.51
C ASN A 141 14.28 18.02 8.01
#